data_40e6c2e4b1060f282dcc1db7dda3477f
#
_entry.id   40e6c2e4b1060f282dcc1db7dda3477f
#
_cell.length_a   1.000
_cell.length_b   1.000
_cell.length_c   1.000
_cell.angle_alpha   90.00
_cell.angle_beta   90.00
_cell.angle_gamma   90.00
#
_symmetry.space_group_name_H-M   'P 1'
#
loop_
_entity.id
_entity.type
_entity.pdbx_description
1 polymer ?
#
loop_
_entity_poly.entity_id
_entity_poly.type
_entity_poly.pdbx_seq_one_letter_code
_entity_poly.pdbx_strand_id
1 'polypeptide(L)'
;IQETDKKAGKVVSTDTTTVSADGKTATDEFTDNSGTTPVTGKVTSVRVAKGPAGSHAVSGSWRVKNYDTISDSGLSFTYKVEGDTLSMTDPTGDSYTAKMDGSDAPFLGNPNTTSVSVKKLGANSMQETFKRDGKVRSVNTMTIQPDGKSMKIVIHNKVQGTTMSAMADKQ
;
A
#
# COMPACT_ATOMS: atom_id res chain seq x y z
N ILE A 1 12.76 -12.41 -14.83
CA ILE A 1 11.38 -12.91 -14.92
C ILE A 1 10.51 -11.74 -15.29
N GLN A 2 9.56 -11.98 -16.19
CA GLN A 2 8.48 -11.04 -16.47
C GLN A 2 7.16 -11.68 -16.05
N GLU A 3 6.34 -10.91 -15.36
CA GLU A 3 4.97 -11.28 -14.98
C GLU A 3 4.00 -10.29 -15.60
N THR A 4 2.82 -10.78 -15.92
CA THR A 4 1.74 -9.95 -16.49
C THR A 4 0.41 -10.42 -15.92
N ASP A 5 -0.21 -9.57 -15.13
CA ASP A 5 -1.51 -9.84 -14.57
C ASP A 5 -2.63 -9.32 -15.44
N LYS A 6 -3.68 -10.10 -15.57
CA LYS A 6 -4.86 -9.75 -16.35
C LYS A 6 -6.14 -9.86 -15.53
N LYS A 7 -7.01 -8.88 -15.69
CA LYS A 7 -8.38 -8.89 -15.16
C LYS A 7 -9.36 -8.74 -16.32
N ALA A 8 -10.25 -9.72 -16.48
CA ALA A 8 -11.20 -9.76 -17.60
C ALA A 8 -10.52 -9.60 -18.98
N GLY A 9 -9.35 -10.22 -19.19
CA GLY A 9 -8.59 -10.17 -20.43
C GLY A 9 -7.73 -8.92 -20.65
N LYS A 10 -7.87 -7.89 -19.84
CA LYS A 10 -7.04 -6.67 -19.88
C LYS A 10 -5.83 -6.82 -18.97
N VAL A 11 -4.66 -6.36 -19.43
CA VAL A 11 -3.46 -6.28 -18.60
C VAL A 11 -3.68 -5.20 -17.53
N VAL A 12 -3.55 -5.59 -16.27
CA VAL A 12 -3.70 -4.68 -15.12
C VAL A 12 -2.37 -4.45 -14.40
N SER A 13 -1.39 -5.36 -14.51
CA SER A 13 -0.03 -5.09 -14.07
C SER A 13 1.01 -5.80 -14.95
N THR A 14 2.22 -5.28 -14.91
CA THR A 14 3.42 -5.91 -15.46
C THR A 14 4.57 -5.71 -14.51
N ASP A 15 5.34 -6.78 -14.27
CA ASP A 15 6.50 -6.78 -13.39
C ASP A 15 7.71 -7.38 -14.09
N THR A 16 8.89 -6.82 -13.84
CA THR A 16 10.15 -7.37 -14.31
C THR A 16 11.14 -7.50 -13.17
N THR A 17 11.36 -8.74 -12.71
CA THR A 17 12.34 -9.04 -11.66
C THR A 17 13.68 -9.44 -12.28
N THR A 18 14.74 -8.73 -11.93
CA THR A 18 16.12 -9.00 -12.32
C THR A 18 16.97 -9.30 -11.09
N VAL A 19 17.65 -10.45 -11.09
CA VAL A 19 18.60 -10.82 -10.04
C VAL A 19 20.01 -10.40 -10.45
N SER A 20 20.76 -9.78 -9.54
CA SER A 20 22.15 -9.39 -9.75
C SER A 20 23.06 -10.60 -10.05
N ALA A 21 24.17 -10.38 -10.75
CA ALA A 21 25.10 -11.43 -11.14
C ALA A 21 25.66 -12.23 -9.94
N ASP A 22 25.83 -11.58 -8.78
CA ASP A 22 26.28 -12.23 -7.54
C ASP A 22 25.15 -12.94 -6.77
N GLY A 23 23.92 -12.83 -7.26
CA GLY A 23 22.73 -13.44 -6.68
C GLY A 23 22.28 -12.87 -5.33
N LYS A 24 22.81 -11.72 -4.90
CA LYS A 24 22.54 -11.15 -3.56
C LYS A 24 21.40 -10.16 -3.54
N THR A 25 21.15 -9.49 -4.66
CA THR A 25 20.07 -8.51 -4.79
C THR A 25 19.16 -8.87 -5.95
N ALA A 26 17.92 -8.42 -5.85
CA ALA A 26 16.96 -8.43 -6.94
C ALA A 26 16.35 -7.04 -7.08
N THR A 27 16.14 -6.62 -8.31
CA THR A 27 15.43 -5.41 -8.66
C THR A 27 14.12 -5.80 -9.30
N ASP A 28 13.03 -5.19 -8.85
CA ASP A 28 11.70 -5.38 -9.37
C ASP A 28 11.17 -4.05 -9.91
N GLU A 29 10.87 -4.00 -11.22
CA GLU A 29 10.30 -2.85 -11.91
C GLU A 29 8.87 -3.19 -12.29
N PHE A 30 7.92 -2.41 -11.80
CA PHE A 30 6.50 -2.68 -11.98
C PHE A 30 5.74 -1.51 -12.58
N THR A 31 4.65 -1.86 -13.25
CA THR A 31 3.61 -0.93 -13.69
C THR A 31 2.25 -1.51 -13.32
N ASP A 32 1.49 -0.80 -12.50
CA ASP A 32 0.10 -1.11 -12.14
C ASP A 32 -0.84 -0.18 -12.90
N ASN A 33 -1.69 -0.77 -13.74
CA ASN A 33 -2.72 -0.11 -14.54
C ASN A 33 -4.14 -0.45 -14.05
N SER A 34 -4.27 -0.95 -12.83
CA SER A 34 -5.58 -1.35 -12.27
C SER A 34 -6.49 -0.15 -11.99
N GLY A 35 -5.91 1.02 -11.75
CA GLY A 35 -6.60 2.28 -11.51
C GLY A 35 -6.76 3.17 -12.74
N THR A 36 -7.12 4.42 -12.51
CA THR A 36 -7.31 5.45 -13.56
C THR A 36 -6.00 6.04 -14.04
N THR A 37 -4.98 6.03 -13.22
CA THR A 37 -3.64 6.54 -13.52
C THR A 37 -2.63 5.44 -13.23
N PRO A 38 -1.72 5.14 -14.17
CA PRO A 38 -0.69 4.13 -13.93
C PRO A 38 0.19 4.48 -12.71
N VAL A 39 0.48 3.46 -11.90
CA VAL A 39 1.49 3.53 -10.86
C VAL A 39 2.69 2.74 -11.31
N THR A 40 3.86 3.39 -11.35
CA THR A 40 5.13 2.73 -11.68
C THR A 40 6.08 2.78 -10.52
N GLY A 41 6.93 1.78 -10.41
CA GLY A 41 7.93 1.77 -9.34
C GLY A 41 9.08 0.82 -9.60
N LYS A 42 10.09 0.99 -8.78
CA LYS A 42 11.27 0.15 -8.73
C LYS A 42 11.63 -0.15 -7.28
N VAL A 43 11.81 -1.44 -7.00
CA VAL A 43 12.08 -1.94 -5.64
C VAL A 43 13.36 -2.76 -5.67
N THR A 44 14.26 -2.51 -4.73
CA THR A 44 15.43 -3.35 -4.51
C THR A 44 15.22 -4.24 -3.28
N SER A 45 15.42 -5.53 -3.47
CA SER A 45 15.38 -6.55 -2.42
C SER A 45 16.76 -7.18 -2.19
N VAL A 46 17.02 -7.62 -0.97
CA VAL A 46 18.19 -8.43 -0.62
C VAL A 46 17.78 -9.88 -0.36
N ARG A 47 18.64 -10.81 -0.78
CA ARG A 47 18.41 -12.23 -0.55
C ARG A 47 18.61 -12.58 0.92
N VAL A 48 17.61 -13.21 1.51
CA VAL A 48 17.65 -13.73 2.89
C VAL A 48 18.08 -15.19 2.91
N ALA A 49 17.55 -16.00 1.97
CA ALA A 49 17.94 -17.39 1.82
C ALA A 49 17.94 -17.79 0.35
N LYS A 50 18.86 -18.68 -0.03
CA LYS A 50 18.90 -19.27 -1.37
C LYS A 50 17.78 -20.30 -1.55
N GLY A 51 17.29 -20.45 -2.76
CA GLY A 51 16.46 -21.57 -3.16
C GLY A 51 17.25 -22.88 -3.22
N PRO A 52 16.54 -24.01 -3.52
CA PRO A 52 17.18 -25.30 -3.73
C PRO A 52 18.29 -25.26 -4.79
N ALA A 53 19.29 -26.14 -4.67
CA ALA A 53 20.33 -26.24 -5.66
C ALA A 53 19.74 -26.53 -7.06
N GLY A 54 20.24 -25.83 -8.09
CA GLY A 54 19.76 -25.95 -9.47
C GLY A 54 18.44 -25.19 -9.77
N SER A 55 17.83 -24.52 -8.79
CA SER A 55 16.64 -23.71 -9.03
C SER A 55 16.97 -22.41 -9.75
N HIS A 56 15.95 -21.78 -10.33
CA HIS A 56 16.08 -20.48 -10.99
C HIS A 56 16.67 -19.42 -10.05
N ALA A 57 17.42 -18.46 -10.60
CA ALA A 57 18.09 -17.42 -9.82
C ALA A 57 17.17 -16.65 -8.87
N VAL A 58 15.88 -16.47 -9.19
CA VAL A 58 14.92 -15.77 -8.33
C VAL A 58 14.46 -16.63 -7.14
N SER A 59 14.64 -17.95 -7.18
CA SER A 59 14.18 -18.85 -6.11
C SER A 59 14.88 -18.55 -4.79
N GLY A 60 14.12 -18.58 -3.70
CA GLY A 60 14.60 -18.31 -2.35
C GLY A 60 13.73 -17.30 -1.61
N SER A 61 14.26 -16.75 -0.53
CA SER A 61 13.58 -15.71 0.26
C SER A 61 14.26 -14.37 0.06
N TRP A 62 13.45 -13.34 -0.11
CA TRP A 62 13.89 -11.99 -0.34
C TRP A 62 13.25 -11.04 0.68
N ARG A 63 13.95 -9.96 1.00
CA ARG A 63 13.46 -8.89 1.84
C ARG A 63 13.67 -7.55 1.13
N VAL A 64 12.61 -6.77 1.02
CA VAL A 64 12.71 -5.41 0.48
C VAL A 64 13.72 -4.60 1.29
N LYS A 65 14.63 -3.95 0.59
CA LYS A 65 15.64 -3.04 1.14
C LYS A 65 15.23 -1.59 0.91
N ASN A 66 14.88 -1.26 -0.32
CA ASN A 66 14.50 0.09 -0.75
C ASN A 66 13.32 0.05 -1.71
N TYR A 67 12.50 1.08 -1.64
CA TYR A 67 11.71 1.55 -2.76
C TYR A 67 12.55 2.62 -3.46
N ASP A 68 13.17 2.26 -4.60
CA ASP A 68 14.13 3.12 -5.31
C ASP A 68 13.40 4.28 -6.01
N THR A 69 12.27 3.97 -6.62
CA THR A 69 11.35 4.95 -7.22
C THR A 69 9.90 4.51 -7.06
N ILE A 70 9.01 5.45 -6.90
CA ILE A 70 7.55 5.27 -7.06
C ILE A 70 7.04 6.53 -7.73
N SER A 71 6.15 6.40 -8.73
CA SER A 71 5.50 7.54 -9.37
C SER A 71 4.63 8.31 -8.36
N ASP A 72 4.43 9.60 -8.59
CA ASP A 72 3.60 10.45 -7.72
C ASP A 72 2.18 9.89 -7.57
N SER A 73 1.65 9.26 -8.61
CA SER A 73 0.36 8.56 -8.56
C SER A 73 0.32 7.44 -7.52
N GLY A 74 1.44 6.73 -7.31
CA GLY A 74 1.53 5.68 -6.29
C GLY A 74 1.72 6.20 -4.86
N LEU A 75 1.99 7.49 -4.70
CA LEU A 75 2.17 8.18 -3.42
C LEU A 75 0.99 9.08 -3.06
N SER A 76 0.02 9.24 -3.98
CA SER A 76 -1.10 10.15 -3.81
C SER A 76 -2.34 9.42 -3.29
N PHE A 77 -3.10 10.09 -2.45
CA PHE A 77 -4.43 9.67 -2.04
C PHE A 77 -5.29 10.90 -1.74
N THR A 78 -6.58 10.78 -1.90
CA THR A 78 -7.54 11.88 -1.67
C THR A 78 -8.45 11.54 -0.52
N TYR A 79 -8.51 12.42 0.47
CA TYR A 79 -9.50 12.38 1.54
C TYR A 79 -10.53 13.51 1.36
N LYS A 80 -11.81 13.17 1.53
CA LYS A 80 -12.91 14.12 1.55
C LYS A 80 -13.74 13.91 2.80
N VAL A 81 -13.91 14.95 3.61
CA VAL A 81 -14.75 14.92 4.81
C VAL A 81 -16.06 15.66 4.51
N GLU A 82 -17.19 15.01 4.73
CA GLU A 82 -18.54 15.57 4.62
C GLU A 82 -19.33 15.22 5.87
N GLY A 83 -19.56 16.20 6.74
CA GLY A 83 -20.22 15.97 8.02
C GLY A 83 -19.43 15.01 8.92
N ASP A 84 -20.02 13.86 9.24
CA ASP A 84 -19.44 12.78 10.03
C ASP A 84 -18.81 11.65 9.19
N THR A 85 -18.72 11.86 7.87
CA THR A 85 -18.28 10.84 6.90
C THR A 85 -16.94 11.21 6.29
N LEU A 86 -16.06 10.23 6.16
CA LEU A 86 -14.80 10.30 5.43
C LEU A 86 -14.88 9.42 4.19
N SER A 87 -14.55 9.97 3.04
CA SER A 87 -14.28 9.20 1.81
C SER A 87 -12.79 9.23 1.50
N MET A 88 -12.26 8.12 1.03
CA MET A 88 -10.89 7.98 0.53
C MET A 88 -10.91 7.37 -0.86
N THR A 89 -10.04 7.88 -1.73
CA THR A 89 -9.73 7.28 -3.03
C THR A 89 -8.25 7.39 -3.30
N ASP A 90 -7.69 6.40 -4.00
CA ASP A 90 -6.34 6.45 -4.52
C ASP A 90 -6.28 6.15 -6.03
N PRO A 91 -5.16 6.39 -6.70
CA PRO A 91 -5.02 6.16 -8.13
C PRO A 91 -5.07 4.68 -8.55
N THR A 92 -4.85 3.74 -7.63
CA THR A 92 -4.91 2.29 -7.91
C THR A 92 -6.35 1.76 -7.93
N GLY A 93 -7.33 2.61 -7.55
CA GLY A 93 -8.75 2.27 -7.53
C GLY A 93 -9.24 1.79 -6.17
N ASP A 94 -8.39 1.81 -5.16
CA ASP A 94 -8.81 1.57 -3.79
C ASP A 94 -9.68 2.72 -3.29
N SER A 95 -10.77 2.41 -2.61
CA SER A 95 -11.70 3.44 -2.11
C SER A 95 -12.58 2.94 -0.98
N TYR A 96 -13.05 3.89 -0.18
CA TYR A 96 -14.10 3.67 0.81
C TYR A 96 -14.84 4.96 1.14
N THR A 97 -16.03 4.81 1.73
CA THR A 97 -16.79 5.89 2.40
C THR A 97 -17.27 5.34 3.73
N ALA A 98 -16.84 5.94 4.83
CA ALA A 98 -17.08 5.45 6.19
C ALA A 98 -17.48 6.58 7.13
N LYS A 99 -18.37 6.29 8.09
CA LYS A 99 -18.60 7.19 9.21
C LYS A 99 -17.39 7.23 10.13
N MET A 100 -17.11 8.40 10.70
CA MET A 100 -15.97 8.58 11.62
C MET A 100 -16.31 8.21 13.08
N ASP A 101 -17.25 7.27 13.28
CA ASP A 101 -17.72 6.77 14.58
C ASP A 101 -17.09 5.43 14.99
N GLY A 102 -16.31 4.82 14.09
CA GLY A 102 -15.67 3.52 14.30
C GLY A 102 -16.47 2.34 13.77
N SER A 103 -17.63 2.56 13.14
CA SER A 103 -18.37 1.50 12.46
C SER A 103 -17.63 1.02 11.21
N ASP A 104 -17.85 -0.25 10.85
CA ASP A 104 -17.22 -0.85 9.66
C ASP A 104 -17.97 -0.41 8.39
N ALA A 105 -17.20 -0.09 7.36
CA ALA A 105 -17.67 0.20 6.02
C ALA A 105 -16.93 -0.69 4.99
N PRO A 106 -17.54 -0.97 3.83
CA PRO A 106 -16.87 -1.71 2.76
C PRO A 106 -15.60 -0.99 2.26
N PHE A 107 -14.54 -1.74 2.02
CA PHE A 107 -13.36 -1.29 1.29
C PHE A 107 -13.38 -1.90 -0.10
N LEU A 108 -13.20 -1.08 -1.12
CA LEU A 108 -13.31 -1.46 -2.54
C LEU A 108 -11.93 -1.39 -3.20
N GLY A 109 -11.72 -2.21 -4.22
CA GLY A 109 -10.50 -2.21 -5.05
C GLY A 109 -9.49 -3.29 -4.66
N ASN A 110 -9.30 -3.55 -3.38
CA ASN A 110 -8.24 -4.42 -2.87
C ASN A 110 -8.77 -5.75 -2.32
N PRO A 111 -8.38 -6.91 -2.88
CA PRO A 111 -8.85 -8.22 -2.39
C PRO A 111 -8.28 -8.59 -1.01
N ASN A 112 -7.25 -7.90 -0.54
CA ASN A 112 -6.63 -8.14 0.76
C ASN A 112 -7.23 -7.30 1.90
N THR A 113 -8.16 -6.39 1.57
CA THR A 113 -8.90 -5.56 2.52
C THR A 113 -10.37 -5.58 2.14
N THR A 114 -11.23 -6.07 3.04
CA THR A 114 -12.68 -6.18 2.76
C THR A 114 -13.50 -5.09 3.45
N SER A 115 -12.96 -4.52 4.53
CA SER A 115 -13.62 -3.44 5.26
C SER A 115 -12.62 -2.53 5.97
N VAL A 116 -13.09 -1.33 6.28
CA VAL A 116 -12.39 -0.33 7.07
C VAL A 116 -13.33 0.26 8.11
N SER A 117 -12.83 0.58 9.29
CA SER A 117 -13.52 1.47 10.22
C SER A 117 -12.71 2.73 10.45
N VAL A 118 -13.38 3.87 10.49
CA VAL A 118 -12.75 5.17 10.73
C VAL A 118 -13.25 5.73 12.05
N LYS A 119 -12.33 6.15 12.90
CA LYS A 119 -12.65 6.77 14.19
C LYS A 119 -11.95 8.09 14.36
N LYS A 120 -12.70 9.14 14.62
CA LYS A 120 -12.15 10.44 15.03
C LYS A 120 -11.53 10.31 16.42
N LEU A 121 -10.25 10.66 16.56
CA LEU A 121 -9.53 10.64 17.85
C LEU A 121 -9.45 12.02 18.51
N GLY A 122 -9.53 13.06 17.70
CA GLY A 122 -9.44 14.46 18.14
C GLY A 122 -9.72 15.43 17.03
N ALA A 123 -9.46 16.72 17.25
CA ALA A 123 -9.70 17.75 16.22
C ALA A 123 -8.88 17.52 14.95
N ASN A 124 -7.62 17.09 15.13
CA ASN A 124 -6.63 16.95 14.06
C ASN A 124 -6.16 15.50 13.87
N SER A 125 -6.86 14.52 14.44
CA SER A 125 -6.42 13.12 14.35
C SER A 125 -7.57 12.16 14.16
N MET A 126 -7.31 11.12 13.37
CA MET A 126 -8.22 10.01 13.12
C MET A 126 -7.46 8.70 13.01
N GLN A 127 -8.19 7.60 13.14
CA GLN A 127 -7.66 6.25 13.02
C GLN A 127 -8.49 5.48 11.99
N GLU A 128 -7.79 4.80 11.11
CA GLU A 128 -8.36 3.80 10.21
C GLU A 128 -7.96 2.41 10.69
N THR A 129 -8.88 1.48 10.69
CA THR A 129 -8.62 0.08 10.97
C THR A 129 -9.04 -0.75 9.77
N PHE A 130 -8.06 -1.28 9.05
CA PHE A 130 -8.27 -2.11 7.86
C PHE A 130 -8.43 -3.57 8.25
N LYS A 131 -9.42 -4.23 7.67
CA LYS A 131 -9.77 -5.61 8.00
C LYS A 131 -9.93 -6.45 6.73
N ARG A 132 -9.61 -7.74 6.85
CA ARG A 132 -9.98 -8.76 5.88
C ARG A 132 -10.82 -9.81 6.58
N ASP A 133 -12.05 -10.01 6.13
CA ASP A 133 -13.00 -10.97 6.69
C ASP A 133 -13.14 -10.81 8.22
N GLY A 134 -13.29 -9.56 8.69
CA GLY A 134 -13.41 -9.18 10.09
C GLY A 134 -12.10 -9.20 10.90
N LYS A 135 -10.99 -9.70 10.34
CA LYS A 135 -9.68 -9.74 11.03
C LYS A 135 -8.88 -8.48 10.73
N VAL A 136 -8.42 -7.80 11.77
CA VAL A 136 -7.58 -6.59 11.63
C VAL A 136 -6.26 -6.94 10.96
N ARG A 137 -5.93 -6.19 9.90
CA ARG A 137 -4.69 -6.30 9.12
C ARG A 137 -3.72 -5.18 9.46
N SER A 138 -4.23 -3.95 9.50
CA SER A 138 -3.44 -2.79 9.90
C SER A 138 -4.30 -1.76 10.62
N VAL A 139 -3.63 -0.91 11.40
CA VAL A 139 -4.22 0.27 12.04
C VAL A 139 -3.34 1.45 11.67
N ASN A 140 -3.95 2.44 11.01
CA ASN A 140 -3.29 3.68 10.62
C ASN A 140 -3.79 4.81 11.52
N THR A 141 -2.87 5.57 12.09
CA THR A 141 -3.22 6.79 12.82
C THR A 141 -2.69 7.98 12.05
N MET A 142 -3.57 8.90 11.70
CA MET A 142 -3.27 10.11 10.95
C MET A 142 -3.43 11.32 11.85
N THR A 143 -2.45 12.23 11.79
CA THR A 143 -2.44 13.46 12.57
C THR A 143 -2.02 14.63 11.70
N ILE A 144 -2.91 15.58 11.47
CA ILE A 144 -2.61 16.84 10.81
C ILE A 144 -1.63 17.62 11.70
N GLN A 145 -0.53 18.08 11.12
CA GLN A 145 0.48 18.81 11.85
C GLN A 145 0.03 20.26 12.12
N PRO A 146 0.66 20.97 13.07
CA PRO A 146 0.28 22.34 13.42
C PRO A 146 0.34 23.34 12.26
N ASP A 147 1.14 23.06 11.24
CA ASP A 147 1.23 23.86 10.02
C ASP A 147 -0.02 23.78 9.12
N GLY A 148 -0.88 22.80 9.37
CA GLY A 148 -2.08 22.52 8.57
C GLY A 148 -1.79 22.05 7.13
N LYS A 149 -0.53 21.86 6.77
CA LYS A 149 -0.07 21.53 5.42
C LYS A 149 0.46 20.13 5.29
N SER A 150 0.84 19.51 6.41
CA SER A 150 1.36 18.15 6.43
C SER A 150 0.57 17.26 7.38
N MET A 151 0.65 15.95 7.14
CA MET A 151 -0.01 14.91 7.92
C MET A 151 1.00 13.81 8.24
N LYS A 152 1.13 13.49 9.52
CA LYS A 152 1.87 12.30 9.96
C LYS A 152 0.95 11.10 9.91
N ILE A 153 1.43 10.02 9.30
CA ILE A 153 0.74 8.73 9.23
C ILE A 153 1.60 7.70 9.97
N VAL A 154 1.02 7.03 10.96
CA VAL A 154 1.66 5.91 11.66
C VAL A 154 0.86 4.65 11.34
N ILE A 155 1.52 3.65 10.76
CA ILE A 155 0.93 2.41 10.30
C ILE A 155 1.42 1.26 11.18
N HIS A 156 0.49 0.59 11.85
CA HIS A 156 0.74 -0.64 12.60
C HIS A 156 0.26 -1.84 11.78
N ASN A 157 1.17 -2.57 11.16
CA ASN A 157 0.85 -3.82 10.49
C ASN A 157 0.67 -4.94 11.53
N LYS A 158 -0.56 -5.37 11.73
CA LYS A 158 -0.91 -6.38 12.74
C LYS A 158 -0.57 -7.81 12.33
N VAL A 159 -0.34 -8.04 11.04
CA VAL A 159 0.05 -9.35 10.52
C VAL A 159 1.53 -9.60 10.71
N GLN A 160 2.35 -8.58 10.45
CA GLN A 160 3.81 -8.67 10.56
C GLN A 160 4.35 -8.18 11.90
N GLY A 161 3.51 -7.56 12.74
CA GLY A 161 3.94 -6.96 14.01
C GLY A 161 4.87 -5.75 13.84
N THR A 162 4.86 -5.10 12.68
CA THR A 162 5.75 -3.97 12.37
C THR A 162 5.02 -2.63 12.50
N THR A 163 5.81 -1.58 12.76
CA THR A 163 5.33 -0.20 12.76
C THR A 163 6.19 0.63 11.83
N MET A 164 5.55 1.45 11.02
CA MET A 164 6.21 2.43 10.15
C MET A 164 5.53 3.79 10.26
N SER A 165 6.21 4.84 9.87
CA SER A 165 5.63 6.18 9.79
C SER A 165 6.06 6.88 8.51
N ALA A 166 5.15 7.71 7.99
CA ALA A 166 5.36 8.54 6.83
C ALA A 166 4.83 9.96 7.09
N MET A 167 5.31 10.91 6.31
CA MET A 167 4.74 12.24 6.19
C MET A 167 4.12 12.38 4.82
N ALA A 168 2.95 12.98 4.76
CA ALA A 168 2.26 13.34 3.54
C ALA A 168 2.03 14.86 3.52
N ASP A 169 2.28 15.49 2.39
CA ASP A 169 2.04 16.90 2.19
C ASP A 169 0.70 17.12 1.48
N LYS A 170 -0.02 18.14 1.92
CA LYS A 170 -1.27 18.56 1.29
C LYS A 170 -0.95 19.24 -0.04
N GLN A 171 -1.59 18.78 -1.08
CA GLN A 171 -1.54 19.34 -2.41
C GLN A 171 -2.74 20.24 -2.70
#